data_c72460b02e8bbf2c7f0089339d984605
#
_entry.id   c72460b02e8bbf2c7f0089339d984605
#
_cell.length_a   1.000
_cell.length_b   1.000
_cell.length_c   1.000
_cell.angle_alpha   90.00
_cell.angle_beta   90.00
_cell.angle_gamma   90.00
#
_symmetry.space_group_name_H-M   'P 1'
#
loop_
_entity.id
_entity.type
_entity.pdbx_description
1 polymer ?
#
loop_
_entity_poly.entity_id
_entity_poly.type
_entity_poly.pdbx_seq_one_letter_code
_entity_poly.pdbx_strand_id
1 'polypeptide(L)'
;MPSEETGQLPWVEAKGVDWNEIQFGGEGTAQWSDGVLHLEAGVELTGSQFSGELPEMPYELELEALKEVGSDFFCGLTFPVSSKDECLTFIVGGWGGGTVGISSIDGMDASENETTTYGNFKEGQWYAIRLVVEKGRLSAFIDGKQVVDVATEGRKLGLRAGVIEYCAPMGIAAWQTEAKVRKLRWRSLAD
;
A
#
# COMPACT_ATOMS: atom_id res chain seq x y z
N MET A 1 29.70 -27.97 3.21
CA MET A 1 28.39 -27.99 2.53
C MET A 1 28.04 -26.57 2.19
N PRO A 2 27.93 -26.18 0.92
CA PRO A 2 27.42 -24.87 0.60
C PRO A 2 25.93 -24.88 0.99
N SER A 3 25.52 -23.89 1.77
CA SER A 3 24.11 -23.59 2.02
C SER A 3 23.45 -23.33 0.67
N GLU A 4 22.38 -24.09 0.35
CA GLU A 4 21.51 -23.77 -0.75
C GLU A 4 20.99 -22.34 -0.54
N GLU A 5 21.53 -21.40 -1.30
CA GLU A 5 20.88 -20.11 -1.50
C GLU A 5 19.57 -20.42 -2.20
N THR A 6 18.49 -20.43 -1.45
CA THR A 6 17.15 -20.42 -1.99
C THR A 6 17.08 -19.27 -2.98
N GLY A 7 16.73 -19.57 -4.23
CA GLY A 7 16.78 -18.65 -5.36
C GLY A 7 15.78 -17.50 -5.24
N GLN A 8 16.00 -16.61 -4.27
CA GLN A 8 15.25 -15.38 -4.11
C GLN A 8 15.75 -14.36 -5.14
N LEU A 9 14.82 -13.81 -5.90
CA LEU A 9 15.11 -12.76 -6.87
C LEU A 9 15.50 -11.46 -6.15
N PRO A 10 16.34 -10.60 -6.79
CA PRO A 10 16.81 -9.39 -6.14
C PRO A 10 15.69 -8.39 -5.85
N TRP A 11 15.86 -7.64 -4.78
CA TRP A 11 14.98 -6.52 -4.45
C TRP A 11 15.19 -5.37 -5.43
N VAL A 12 14.07 -4.75 -5.83
CA VAL A 12 14.03 -3.50 -6.57
C VAL A 12 13.63 -2.39 -5.61
N GLU A 13 14.52 -1.44 -5.39
CA GLU A 13 14.25 -0.27 -4.55
C GLU A 13 13.47 0.79 -5.33
N ALA A 14 12.40 1.32 -4.73
CA ALA A 14 11.69 2.45 -5.32
C ALA A 14 12.54 3.71 -5.24
N LYS A 15 12.71 4.38 -6.39
CA LYS A 15 13.46 5.64 -6.48
C LYS A 15 12.49 6.81 -6.43
N GLY A 16 12.77 7.82 -5.62
CA GLY A 16 11.93 9.01 -5.49
C GLY A 16 11.64 9.74 -6.80
N VAL A 17 12.57 9.67 -7.78
CA VAL A 17 12.41 10.28 -9.11
C VAL A 17 11.29 9.63 -9.95
N ASP A 18 10.89 8.41 -9.64
CA ASP A 18 9.82 7.69 -10.32
C ASP A 18 8.43 7.97 -9.73
N TRP A 19 8.33 8.88 -8.79
CA TRP A 19 7.10 9.24 -8.10
C TRP A 19 6.64 10.65 -8.45
N ASN A 20 5.34 10.80 -8.63
CA ASN A 20 4.70 12.07 -8.94
C ASN A 20 3.62 12.38 -7.92
N GLU A 21 3.60 13.61 -7.43
CA GLU A 21 2.52 14.12 -6.60
C GLU A 21 1.19 14.04 -7.35
N ILE A 22 0.15 13.58 -6.67
CA ILE A 22 -1.18 13.43 -7.25
C ILE A 22 -2.02 14.67 -6.96
N GLN A 23 -2.69 15.19 -7.97
CA GLN A 23 -3.65 16.29 -7.84
C GLN A 23 -5.05 15.72 -7.61
N PHE A 24 -5.42 15.59 -6.35
CA PHE A 24 -6.76 15.16 -5.94
C PHE A 24 -7.78 16.30 -5.89
N GLY A 25 -7.30 17.53 -5.70
CA GLY A 25 -8.08 18.71 -5.35
C GLY A 25 -8.13 18.91 -3.83
N GLY A 26 -7.36 19.87 -3.34
CA GLY A 26 -7.25 20.15 -1.89
C GLY A 26 -6.22 19.30 -1.16
N GLU A 27 -5.31 18.64 -1.87
CA GLU A 27 -4.19 17.89 -1.32
C GLU A 27 -3.19 18.80 -0.60
N GLY A 28 -2.46 18.22 0.38
CA GLY A 28 -1.20 18.75 0.88
C GLY A 28 -0.05 18.40 -0.06
N THR A 29 1.19 18.70 0.31
CA THR A 29 2.36 18.30 -0.47
C THR A 29 2.69 16.82 -0.28
N ALA A 30 3.17 16.17 -1.34
CA ALA A 30 3.67 14.80 -1.33
C ALA A 30 5.07 14.78 -1.93
N GLN A 31 6.10 14.71 -1.09
CA GLN A 31 7.47 14.97 -1.51
C GLN A 31 8.44 13.90 -1.01
N TRP A 32 9.27 13.37 -1.93
CA TRP A 32 10.39 12.52 -1.58
C TRP A 32 11.61 13.36 -1.20
N SER A 33 12.19 13.09 -0.04
CA SER A 33 13.41 13.70 0.44
C SER A 33 14.21 12.70 1.26
N ASP A 34 15.48 12.49 0.91
CA ASP A 34 16.39 11.57 1.60
C ASP A 34 15.80 10.14 1.79
N GLY A 35 15.16 9.63 0.74
CA GLY A 35 14.56 8.29 0.75
C GLY A 35 13.26 8.16 1.54
N VAL A 36 12.68 9.27 1.98
CA VAL A 36 11.41 9.32 2.72
C VAL A 36 10.38 10.11 1.92
N LEU A 37 9.21 9.52 1.72
CA LEU A 37 8.03 10.22 1.21
C LEU A 37 7.34 10.94 2.38
N HIS A 38 7.24 12.25 2.29
CA HIS A 38 6.51 13.08 3.24
C HIS A 38 5.17 13.46 2.65
N LEU A 39 4.10 13.13 3.37
CA LEU A 39 2.72 13.48 3.02
C LEU A 39 2.18 14.47 4.04
N GLU A 40 1.92 15.71 3.61
CA GLU A 40 1.22 16.69 4.44
C GLU A 40 -0.28 16.44 4.38
N ALA A 41 -0.98 16.72 5.48
CA ALA A 41 -2.43 16.56 5.51
C ALA A 41 -3.11 17.54 4.53
N GLY A 42 -4.04 17.00 3.75
CA GLY A 42 -4.91 17.77 2.85
C GLY A 42 -6.34 17.82 3.39
N VAL A 43 -7.23 18.36 2.56
CA VAL A 43 -8.69 18.37 2.85
C VAL A 43 -9.23 16.94 2.84
N GLU A 44 -8.75 16.12 1.90
CA GLU A 44 -9.04 14.70 1.79
C GLU A 44 -7.72 13.94 1.60
N LEU A 45 -7.44 13.49 0.38
CA LEU A 45 -6.25 12.72 0.05
C LEU A 45 -5.03 13.59 -0.25
N THR A 46 -3.88 13.14 0.19
CA THR A 46 -2.56 13.54 -0.28
C THR A 46 -1.81 12.28 -0.66
N GLY A 47 -1.14 12.26 -1.80
CA GLY A 47 -0.45 11.06 -2.24
C GLY A 47 0.49 11.25 -3.40
N SER A 48 1.18 10.17 -3.72
CA SER A 48 2.15 10.09 -4.79
C SER A 48 1.94 8.81 -5.61
N GLN A 49 2.00 8.94 -6.93
CA GLN A 49 1.86 7.85 -7.88
C GLN A 49 3.22 7.42 -8.42
N PHE A 50 3.43 6.12 -8.49
CA PHE A 50 4.63 5.54 -9.10
C PHE A 50 4.47 5.43 -10.61
N SER A 51 5.46 5.90 -11.36
CA SER A 51 5.49 5.88 -12.83
C SER A 51 6.63 5.02 -13.41
N GLY A 52 7.35 4.29 -12.56
CA GLY A 52 8.42 3.38 -12.97
C GLY A 52 7.91 2.02 -13.42
N GLU A 53 8.83 1.07 -13.51
CA GLU A 53 8.51 -0.32 -13.85
C GLU A 53 7.79 -0.99 -12.70
N LEU A 54 6.60 -1.53 -12.98
CA LEU A 54 5.73 -2.14 -11.97
C LEU A 54 6.17 -3.57 -11.62
N PRO A 55 5.94 -4.01 -10.39
CA PRO A 55 6.08 -5.43 -10.06
C PRO A 55 5.05 -6.26 -10.81
N GLU A 56 5.44 -7.46 -11.20
CA GLU A 56 4.55 -8.45 -11.82
C GLU A 56 4.33 -9.63 -10.87
N MET A 57 3.07 -10.09 -10.80
CA MET A 57 2.66 -11.22 -9.97
C MET A 57 3.32 -12.54 -10.43
N PRO A 58 3.82 -13.41 -9.53
CA PRO A 58 3.83 -13.24 -8.08
C PRO A 58 4.96 -12.35 -7.59
N TYR A 59 4.68 -11.49 -6.63
CA TYR A 59 5.69 -10.62 -6.02
C TYR A 59 5.41 -10.37 -4.55
N GLU A 60 6.41 -9.90 -3.83
CA GLU A 60 6.24 -9.29 -2.53
C GLU A 60 6.75 -7.85 -2.54
N LEU A 61 6.10 -7.02 -1.75
CA LEU A 61 6.40 -5.60 -1.58
C LEU A 61 6.46 -5.30 -0.09
N GLU A 62 7.43 -4.50 0.33
CA GLU A 62 7.53 -4.03 1.70
C GLU A 62 7.89 -2.56 1.77
N LEU A 63 7.45 -1.93 2.84
CA LEU A 63 7.75 -0.54 3.18
C LEU A 63 7.62 -0.35 4.69
N GLU A 64 8.04 0.81 5.17
CA GLU A 64 7.70 1.29 6.50
C GLU A 64 6.88 2.57 6.39
N ALA A 65 5.83 2.68 7.20
CA ALA A 65 4.95 3.85 7.26
C ALA A 65 4.80 4.36 8.70
N LEU A 66 4.65 5.67 8.82
CA LEU A 66 4.53 6.37 10.09
C LEU A 66 3.41 7.41 9.98
N LYS A 67 2.55 7.46 11.00
CA LYS A 67 1.58 8.53 11.19
C LYS A 67 2.21 9.62 12.05
N GLU A 68 2.32 10.83 11.51
CA GLU A 68 2.80 11.98 12.26
C GLU A 68 1.66 12.59 13.10
N VAL A 69 0.60 13.00 12.42
CA VAL A 69 -0.60 13.61 13.02
C VAL A 69 -1.81 13.26 12.18
N GLY A 70 -2.88 12.88 12.81
CA GLY A 70 -4.16 12.64 12.14
C GLY A 70 -4.91 11.45 12.70
N SER A 71 -6.15 11.29 12.23
CA SER A 71 -7.09 10.30 12.74
C SER A 71 -7.68 9.39 11.66
N ASP A 72 -7.03 9.34 10.50
CA ASP A 72 -7.45 8.43 9.43
C ASP A 72 -6.23 7.71 8.85
N PHE A 73 -6.38 7.01 7.71
CA PHE A 73 -5.29 6.18 7.22
C PHE A 73 -4.05 7.00 6.85
N PHE A 74 -2.91 6.51 7.30
CA PHE A 74 -1.60 7.08 7.04
C PHE A 74 -0.83 6.32 5.95
N CYS A 75 -1.34 5.18 5.52
CA CYS A 75 -0.84 4.41 4.40
C CYS A 75 -2.01 3.73 3.67
N GLY A 76 -2.41 4.31 2.56
CA GLY A 76 -3.25 3.67 1.56
C GLY A 76 -2.35 3.29 0.39
N LEU A 77 -1.91 2.03 0.37
CA LEU A 77 -1.01 1.50 -0.65
C LEU A 77 -1.84 0.87 -1.77
N THR A 78 -1.86 1.53 -2.92
CA THR A 78 -2.44 0.98 -4.15
C THR A 78 -1.38 0.18 -4.89
N PHE A 79 -1.72 -1.01 -5.34
CA PHE A 79 -0.79 -1.95 -5.97
C PHE A 79 -1.47 -2.77 -7.07
N PRO A 80 -0.72 -3.16 -8.13
CA PRO A 80 -1.25 -4.00 -9.18
C PRO A 80 -1.36 -5.46 -8.72
N VAL A 81 -2.39 -6.15 -9.18
CA VAL A 81 -2.60 -7.59 -8.94
C VAL A 81 -2.19 -8.37 -10.18
N SER A 82 -3.13 -8.73 -11.06
CA SER A 82 -2.84 -9.51 -12.26
C SER A 82 -2.31 -8.66 -13.43
N SER A 83 -2.63 -7.37 -13.44
CA SER A 83 -2.20 -6.41 -14.43
C SER A 83 -2.24 -4.99 -13.87
N LYS A 84 -1.70 -4.02 -14.62
CA LYS A 84 -1.79 -2.59 -14.27
C LYS A 84 -3.24 -2.06 -14.21
N ASP A 85 -4.17 -2.77 -14.83
CA ASP A 85 -5.58 -2.37 -14.90
C ASP A 85 -6.42 -3.02 -13.79
N GLU A 86 -5.84 -3.96 -13.05
CA GLU A 86 -6.47 -4.60 -11.88
C GLU A 86 -5.65 -4.29 -10.64
N CYS A 87 -6.09 -3.32 -9.87
CA CYS A 87 -5.40 -2.81 -8.69
C CYS A 87 -6.29 -2.93 -7.45
N LEU A 88 -5.63 -3.03 -6.30
CA LEU A 88 -6.24 -3.00 -4.98
C LEU A 88 -5.55 -1.94 -4.12
N THR A 89 -6.20 -1.51 -3.05
CA THR A 89 -5.59 -0.64 -2.04
C THR A 89 -5.57 -1.34 -0.69
N PHE A 90 -4.40 -1.42 -0.07
CA PHE A 90 -4.25 -1.84 1.32
C PHE A 90 -4.35 -0.60 2.20
N ILE A 91 -5.40 -0.53 3.02
CA ILE A 91 -5.66 0.58 3.94
C ILE A 91 -5.12 0.23 5.33
N VAL A 92 -4.31 1.12 5.88
CA VAL A 92 -3.77 1.01 7.24
C VAL A 92 -4.15 2.24 8.04
N GLY A 93 -5.01 2.06 9.04
CA GLY A 93 -5.45 3.10 9.95
C GLY A 93 -6.64 3.94 9.47
N GLY A 94 -7.48 3.40 8.62
CA GLY A 94 -8.65 4.10 8.08
C GLY A 94 -9.84 4.20 9.04
N TRP A 95 -10.86 4.88 8.60
CA TRP A 95 -12.16 5.06 9.30
C TRP A 95 -12.02 5.45 10.77
N GLY A 96 -11.34 6.56 11.01
CA GLY A 96 -11.12 7.06 12.37
C GLY A 96 -9.85 6.56 13.04
N GLY A 97 -8.97 5.88 12.30
CA GLY A 97 -7.59 5.59 12.72
C GLY A 97 -7.25 4.13 12.98
N GLY A 98 -8.23 3.22 12.98
CA GLY A 98 -7.99 1.83 13.38
C GLY A 98 -8.26 0.77 12.33
N THR A 99 -8.99 1.06 11.26
CA THR A 99 -9.38 0.04 10.27
C THR A 99 -8.23 -0.33 9.35
N VAL A 100 -8.06 -1.63 9.16
CA VAL A 100 -7.09 -2.25 8.25
C VAL A 100 -7.83 -3.20 7.32
N GLY A 101 -7.52 -3.18 6.03
CA GLY A 101 -8.11 -4.11 5.08
C GLY A 101 -7.81 -3.76 3.62
N ILE A 102 -8.36 -4.56 2.74
CA ILE A 102 -8.21 -4.43 1.28
C ILE A 102 -9.47 -3.85 0.66
N SER A 103 -9.30 -2.83 -0.14
CA SER A 103 -10.38 -2.14 -0.87
C SER A 103 -10.11 -2.21 -2.39
N SER A 104 -11.00 -2.71 -3.25
CA SER A 104 -12.33 -3.30 -2.99
C SER A 104 -12.36 -4.75 -3.43
N ILE A 105 -13.05 -5.60 -2.70
CA ILE A 105 -13.30 -6.99 -3.08
C ILE A 105 -14.82 -7.17 -3.24
N ASP A 106 -15.26 -7.62 -4.41
CA ASP A 106 -16.68 -7.78 -4.77
C ASP A 106 -17.52 -6.52 -4.52
N GLY A 107 -16.93 -5.35 -4.75
CA GLY A 107 -17.57 -4.04 -4.55
C GLY A 107 -17.64 -3.56 -3.10
N MET A 108 -17.07 -4.32 -2.16
CA MET A 108 -17.02 -3.95 -0.75
C MET A 108 -15.62 -3.42 -0.38
N ASP A 109 -15.58 -2.28 0.31
CA ASP A 109 -14.33 -1.65 0.70
C ASP A 109 -13.70 -2.29 1.96
N ALA A 110 -12.54 -1.77 2.39
CA ALA A 110 -11.76 -2.32 3.50
C ALA A 110 -12.49 -2.32 4.84
N SER A 111 -13.54 -1.51 5.00
CA SER A 111 -14.32 -1.44 6.24
C SER A 111 -15.45 -2.46 6.33
N GLU A 112 -15.76 -3.16 5.24
CA GLU A 112 -16.97 -3.99 5.15
C GLU A 112 -16.80 -5.27 4.33
N ASN A 113 -15.57 -5.78 4.21
CA ASN A 113 -15.34 -7.09 3.60
C ASN A 113 -14.61 -8.04 4.55
N GLU A 114 -14.33 -9.26 4.10
CA GLU A 114 -13.72 -10.30 4.92
C GLU A 114 -12.28 -9.99 5.40
N THR A 115 -11.60 -9.01 4.77
CA THR A 115 -10.25 -8.60 5.17
C THR A 115 -10.25 -7.57 6.30
N THR A 116 -11.41 -7.04 6.68
CA THR A 116 -11.52 -6.00 7.69
C THR A 116 -10.97 -6.47 9.03
N THR A 117 -9.99 -5.74 9.54
CA THR A 117 -9.44 -5.93 10.88
C THR A 117 -9.08 -4.58 11.49
N TYR A 118 -8.58 -4.57 12.71
CA TYR A 118 -8.35 -3.34 13.45
C TYR A 118 -6.99 -3.36 14.13
N GLY A 119 -6.36 -2.19 14.17
CA GLY A 119 -5.10 -1.95 14.86
C GLY A 119 -5.13 -0.66 15.66
N ASN A 120 -4.20 -0.52 16.59
CA ASN A 120 -3.99 0.72 17.33
C ASN A 120 -2.65 1.31 16.88
N PHE A 121 -2.72 2.33 16.03
CA PHE A 121 -1.55 2.96 15.44
C PHE A 121 -1.20 4.26 16.16
N LYS A 122 0.00 4.29 16.74
CA LYS A 122 0.51 5.43 17.50
C LYS A 122 1.20 6.43 16.57
N GLU A 123 1.03 7.70 16.86
CA GLU A 123 1.79 8.78 16.21
C GLU A 123 3.29 8.65 16.49
N GLY A 124 4.11 8.98 15.50
CA GLY A 124 5.57 8.93 15.62
C GLY A 124 6.20 7.55 15.61
N GLN A 125 5.42 6.48 15.38
CA GLN A 125 5.92 5.11 15.32
C GLN A 125 5.94 4.59 13.88
N TRP A 126 7.07 3.99 13.47
CA TRP A 126 7.20 3.27 12.22
C TRP A 126 6.58 1.88 12.30
N TYR A 127 5.79 1.53 11.30
CA TYR A 127 5.19 0.19 11.13
C TYR A 127 5.73 -0.44 9.86
N ALA A 128 6.23 -1.67 9.97
CA ALA A 128 6.67 -2.44 8.83
C ALA A 128 5.45 -3.07 8.14
N ILE A 129 5.26 -2.77 6.86
CA ILE A 129 4.15 -3.25 6.05
C ILE A 129 4.71 -4.14 4.94
N ARG A 130 4.11 -5.31 4.75
CA ARG A 130 4.49 -6.24 3.71
C ARG A 130 3.25 -6.82 3.03
N LEU A 131 3.28 -6.86 1.70
CA LEU A 131 2.29 -7.51 0.85
C LEU A 131 2.93 -8.69 0.14
N VAL A 132 2.17 -9.77 0.00
CA VAL A 132 2.50 -10.92 -0.86
C VAL A 132 1.35 -11.10 -1.84
N VAL A 133 1.62 -10.89 -3.11
CA VAL A 133 0.64 -10.93 -4.19
C VAL A 133 0.92 -12.17 -5.04
N GLU A 134 0.07 -13.18 -4.89
CA GLU A 134 0.18 -14.45 -5.60
C GLU A 134 -1.05 -14.68 -6.49
N LYS A 135 -0.91 -15.59 -7.42
CA LYS A 135 -2.06 -15.99 -8.25
C LYS A 135 -3.16 -16.58 -7.36
N GLY A 136 -4.29 -15.90 -7.31
CA GLY A 136 -5.46 -16.34 -6.55
C GLY A 136 -5.39 -16.12 -5.03
N ARG A 137 -4.36 -15.46 -4.51
CA ARG A 137 -4.22 -15.19 -3.07
C ARG A 137 -3.49 -13.90 -2.78
N LEU A 138 -3.93 -13.20 -1.75
CA LEU A 138 -3.30 -11.98 -1.24
C LEU A 138 -3.09 -12.11 0.26
N SER A 139 -1.88 -11.81 0.70
CA SER A 139 -1.51 -11.74 2.13
C SER A 139 -0.92 -10.38 2.46
N ALA A 140 -1.24 -9.87 3.64
CA ALA A 140 -0.63 -8.65 4.16
C ALA A 140 -0.21 -8.80 5.61
N PHE A 141 0.87 -8.11 5.97
CA PHE A 141 1.51 -8.19 7.29
C PHE A 141 1.83 -6.80 7.81
N ILE A 142 1.63 -6.59 9.10
CA ILE A 142 2.06 -5.38 9.81
C ILE A 142 2.94 -5.83 10.97
N ASP A 143 4.16 -5.32 11.03
CA ASP A 143 5.18 -5.70 12.02
C ASP A 143 5.35 -7.23 12.15
N GLY A 144 5.34 -7.93 11.01
CA GLY A 144 5.49 -9.38 10.92
C GLY A 144 4.23 -10.18 11.25
N LYS A 145 3.17 -9.55 11.73
CA LYS A 145 1.89 -10.21 12.01
C LYS A 145 1.00 -10.20 10.77
N GLN A 146 0.53 -11.36 10.35
CA GLN A 146 -0.43 -11.46 9.25
C GLN A 146 -1.77 -10.84 9.65
N VAL A 147 -2.22 -9.88 8.86
CA VAL A 147 -3.49 -9.15 9.08
C VAL A 147 -4.49 -9.39 7.95
N VAL A 148 -4.02 -9.83 6.78
CA VAL A 148 -4.86 -10.21 5.64
C VAL A 148 -4.39 -11.55 5.09
N ASP A 149 -5.35 -12.42 4.82
CA ASP A 149 -5.17 -13.69 4.11
C ASP A 149 -6.47 -13.99 3.37
N VAL A 150 -6.49 -13.71 2.07
CA VAL A 150 -7.72 -13.78 1.28
C VAL A 150 -7.48 -14.45 -0.06
N ALA A 151 -8.39 -15.36 -0.42
CA ALA A 151 -8.46 -15.92 -1.76
C ALA A 151 -9.05 -14.88 -2.73
N THR A 152 -8.39 -14.67 -3.85
CA THR A 152 -8.78 -13.66 -4.85
C THR A 152 -9.28 -14.27 -6.16
N GLU A 153 -9.12 -15.58 -6.32
CA GLU A 153 -9.57 -16.28 -7.54
C GLU A 153 -11.09 -16.18 -7.70
N GLY A 154 -11.52 -15.77 -8.89
CA GLY A 154 -12.94 -15.62 -9.21
C GLY A 154 -13.63 -14.43 -8.52
N ARG A 155 -12.89 -13.59 -7.83
CA ARG A 155 -13.41 -12.40 -7.14
C ARG A 155 -13.32 -11.19 -8.05
N LYS A 156 -14.25 -10.24 -7.88
CA LYS A 156 -14.16 -8.93 -8.50
C LYS A 156 -13.22 -8.05 -7.68
N LEU A 157 -12.07 -7.73 -8.24
CA LEU A 157 -11.04 -6.89 -7.63
C LEU A 157 -11.03 -5.53 -8.31
N GLY A 158 -10.93 -4.47 -7.53
CA GLY A 158 -10.86 -3.11 -8.06
C GLY A 158 -10.65 -2.08 -6.97
N LEU A 159 -10.55 -0.83 -7.38
CA LEU A 159 -10.44 0.28 -6.45
C LEU A 159 -11.83 0.77 -6.03
N ARG A 160 -11.91 1.34 -4.83
CA ARG A 160 -13.08 2.10 -4.42
C ARG A 160 -13.31 3.24 -5.41
N ALA A 161 -14.55 3.42 -5.87
CA ALA A 161 -14.89 4.51 -6.76
C ALA A 161 -14.58 5.87 -6.13
N GLY A 162 -13.93 6.75 -6.88
CA GLY A 162 -13.56 8.09 -6.46
C GLY A 162 -12.09 8.40 -6.70
N VAL A 163 -11.60 9.44 -6.04
CA VAL A 163 -10.26 10.01 -6.30
C VAL A 163 -9.09 9.09 -5.94
N ILE A 164 -9.31 8.06 -5.12
CA ILE A 164 -8.27 7.04 -4.84
C ILE A 164 -7.81 6.33 -6.13
N GLU A 165 -8.64 6.31 -7.16
CA GLU A 165 -8.30 5.75 -8.47
C GLU A 165 -7.09 6.43 -9.13
N TYR A 166 -6.79 7.68 -8.75
CA TYR A 166 -5.61 8.40 -9.23
C TYR A 166 -4.29 7.80 -8.73
N CYS A 167 -4.33 6.94 -7.71
CA CYS A 167 -3.17 6.22 -7.23
C CYS A 167 -2.78 5.03 -8.14
N ALA A 168 -3.68 4.58 -9.01
CA ALA A 168 -3.41 3.45 -9.89
C ALA A 168 -2.33 3.77 -10.94
N PRO A 169 -1.53 2.79 -11.35
CA PRO A 169 -1.53 1.39 -10.95
C PRO A 169 -0.81 1.10 -9.63
N MET A 170 0.05 1.99 -9.16
CA MET A 170 0.73 1.91 -7.86
C MET A 170 0.90 3.31 -7.28
N GLY A 171 0.54 3.46 -6.03
CA GLY A 171 0.61 4.75 -5.35
C GLY A 171 0.43 4.62 -3.85
N ILE A 172 0.78 5.69 -3.15
CA ILE A 172 0.64 5.79 -1.70
C ILE A 172 -0.10 7.08 -1.37
N ALA A 173 -1.13 6.99 -0.55
CA ALA A 173 -1.90 8.13 -0.10
C ALA A 173 -2.23 8.04 1.39
N ALA A 174 -2.52 9.20 1.97
CA ALA A 174 -3.04 9.36 3.31
C ALA A 174 -4.31 10.22 3.27
N TRP A 175 -5.23 9.98 4.20
CA TRP A 175 -6.48 10.72 4.31
C TRP A 175 -6.43 11.67 5.51
N GLN A 176 -6.48 12.99 5.26
CA GLN A 176 -6.49 14.03 6.30
C GLN A 176 -5.44 13.78 7.41
N THR A 177 -4.32 13.18 7.04
CA THR A 177 -3.31 12.66 7.95
C THR A 177 -1.94 13.02 7.43
N GLU A 178 -1.08 13.52 8.30
CA GLU A 178 0.32 13.73 7.99
C GLU A 178 1.08 12.43 8.22
N ALA A 179 1.80 11.97 7.20
CA ALA A 179 2.43 10.66 7.18
C ALA A 179 3.81 10.67 6.53
N LYS A 180 4.58 9.63 6.82
CA LYS A 180 5.86 9.34 6.17
C LYS A 180 5.91 7.88 5.72
N VAL A 181 6.54 7.66 4.57
CA VAL A 181 6.81 6.32 4.05
C VAL A 181 8.27 6.22 3.62
N ARG A 182 8.90 5.10 3.91
CA ARG A 182 10.30 4.85 3.55
C ARG A 182 10.55 3.37 3.24
N LYS A 183 11.72 3.06 2.69
CA LYS A 183 12.19 1.70 2.43
C LYS A 183 11.24 0.89 1.55
N LEU A 184 10.58 1.54 0.60
CA LEU A 184 9.71 0.85 -0.35
C LEU A 184 10.55 0.07 -1.34
N ARG A 185 10.30 -1.23 -1.39
CA ARG A 185 10.94 -2.15 -2.33
C ARG A 185 10.05 -3.35 -2.62
N TRP A 186 10.30 -3.99 -3.75
CA TRP A 186 9.62 -5.23 -4.12
C TRP A 186 10.58 -6.18 -4.82
N ARG A 187 10.19 -7.43 -4.89
CA ARG A 187 10.85 -8.44 -5.70
C ARG A 187 9.85 -9.45 -6.23
N SER A 188 10.16 -10.01 -7.39
CA SER A 188 9.43 -11.15 -7.91
C SER A 188 9.65 -12.39 -7.03
N LEU A 189 8.62 -13.21 -6.92
CA LEU A 189 8.71 -14.51 -6.26
C LEU A 189 8.89 -15.59 -7.32
N ALA A 190 9.56 -16.69 -6.96
CA ALA A 190 9.63 -17.86 -7.83
C ALA A 190 8.28 -18.56 -7.90
N ASP A 191 7.92 -19.06 -9.09
CA ASP A 191 6.73 -19.88 -9.34
C ASP A 191 6.81 -21.22 -8.57
#